data_55db1690ae50f06432a75ad39fce7865
#
_entry.id   55db1690ae50f06432a75ad39fce7865
#
_cell.length_a   1.000
_cell.length_b   1.000
_cell.length_c   1.000
_cell.angle_alpha   90.00
_cell.angle_beta   90.00
_cell.angle_gamma   90.00
#
_symmetry.space_group_name_H-M   'P 1'
#
loop_
_entity.id
_entity.type
_entity.pdbx_description
1 polymer ?
#
loop_
_entity_poly.entity_id
_entity_poly.type
_entity_poly.pdbx_seq_one_letter_code
_entity_poly.pdbx_strand_id
1 'polypeptide(L)'
;MPPPEDSFPNQAASSDLFSDQELGTFQTLIDIVARLRAPGGCPWDREQTHESLKRNLLEESYEVIEAIDQGNPAVLSEELGDLLVQVAFHADIAKEAGDFDLTDVLRKINSKLVRRHPHVFADGHAEDAREVERNWEQIKAQERKEKGESKSPVEGIPVDMPALAYAQLMQDRVGKAGFEWDDISGVLDK
;
A
#
# COMPACT_ATOMS: atom_id res chain seq x y z
N MET A 1 0.45 -45.17 15.54
CA MET A 1 0.82 -44.25 16.61
C MET A 1 0.49 -42.86 16.07
N PRO A 2 -0.51 -42.16 16.59
CA PRO A 2 -0.80 -40.81 16.14
C PRO A 2 0.33 -39.87 16.58
N PRO A 3 0.65 -38.79 15.85
CA PRO A 3 1.63 -37.81 16.27
C PRO A 3 1.19 -37.13 17.58
N PRO A 4 2.13 -36.64 18.40
CA PRO A 4 1.80 -35.95 19.65
C PRO A 4 0.97 -34.69 19.33
N GLU A 5 -0.09 -34.49 20.10
CA GLU A 5 -0.85 -33.24 20.12
C GLU A 5 0.11 -32.14 20.58
N ASP A 6 0.56 -31.30 19.65
CA ASP A 6 1.27 -30.08 19.97
C ASP A 6 0.32 -29.16 20.75
N SER A 7 0.50 -29.15 22.07
CA SER A 7 -0.13 -28.19 22.95
C SER A 7 0.47 -26.81 22.65
N PHE A 8 -0.27 -25.98 21.89
CA PHE A 8 0.05 -24.56 21.79
C PHE A 8 0.09 -23.97 23.21
N PRO A 9 1.14 -23.21 23.58
CA PRO A 9 1.19 -22.60 24.88
C PRO A 9 0.00 -21.65 25.07
N ASN A 10 -0.62 -21.84 26.21
CA ASN A 10 -1.76 -21.20 26.83
C ASN A 10 -1.98 -19.73 26.40
N GLN A 11 -3.14 -19.43 25.81
CA GLN A 11 -3.60 -18.08 25.46
C GLN A 11 -3.69 -17.06 26.62
N ALA A 12 -3.46 -17.51 27.85
CA ALA A 12 -3.58 -16.66 29.06
C ALA A 12 -2.41 -15.69 29.30
N ALA A 13 -1.30 -15.78 28.53
CA ALA A 13 -0.11 -14.95 28.77
C ALA A 13 0.01 -13.71 27.85
N SER A 14 -0.87 -13.55 26.85
CA SER A 14 -0.80 -12.43 25.89
C SER A 14 -1.59 -11.19 26.33
N SER A 15 -2.60 -11.36 27.20
CA SER A 15 -3.46 -10.24 27.64
C SER A 15 -2.79 -9.25 28.60
N ASP A 16 -1.60 -9.58 29.15
CA ASP A 16 -0.92 -8.76 30.14
C ASP A 16 0.14 -7.81 29.54
N LEU A 17 0.46 -7.95 28.25
CA LEU A 17 1.51 -7.14 27.61
C LEU A 17 0.99 -5.82 27.03
N PHE A 18 -0.24 -5.81 26.54
CA PHE A 18 -0.89 -4.65 25.95
C PHE A 18 -2.37 -4.61 26.36
N SER A 19 -2.88 -3.48 26.76
CA SER A 19 -4.32 -3.25 26.95
C SER A 19 -5.05 -3.22 25.61
N ASP A 20 -6.37 -3.46 25.61
CA ASP A 20 -7.21 -3.36 24.39
C ASP A 20 -7.10 -1.99 23.70
N GLN A 21 -6.92 -0.93 24.49
CA GLN A 21 -6.75 0.42 23.95
C GLN A 21 -5.39 0.57 23.23
N GLU A 22 -4.33 -0.01 23.75
CA GLU A 22 -3.01 -0.01 23.12
C GLU A 22 -3.02 -0.85 21.86
N LEU A 23 -3.65 -2.03 21.87
CA LEU A 23 -3.79 -2.89 20.69
C LEU A 23 -4.52 -2.18 19.52
N GLY A 24 -5.35 -1.20 19.79
CA GLY A 24 -6.03 -0.38 18.77
C GLY A 24 -5.17 0.71 18.13
N THR A 25 -3.84 0.77 18.38
CA THR A 25 -2.99 1.84 17.85
C THR A 25 -2.00 1.35 16.80
N PHE A 26 -1.74 2.18 15.80
CA PHE A 26 -0.74 1.88 14.77
C PHE A 26 0.69 1.82 15.36
N GLN A 27 0.96 2.61 16.42
CA GLN A 27 2.25 2.58 17.09
C GLN A 27 2.50 1.22 17.74
N THR A 28 1.50 0.62 18.36
CA THR A 28 1.63 -0.72 18.95
C THR A 28 1.96 -1.79 17.90
N LEU A 29 1.37 -1.71 16.70
CA LEU A 29 1.75 -2.61 15.61
C LEU A 29 3.24 -2.49 15.25
N ILE A 30 3.75 -1.27 15.16
CA ILE A 30 5.18 -1.02 14.89
C ILE A 30 6.07 -1.58 16.00
N ASP A 31 5.69 -1.38 17.25
CA ASP A 31 6.46 -1.86 18.41
C ASP A 31 6.44 -3.40 18.48
N ILE A 32 5.32 -4.03 18.12
CA ILE A 32 5.21 -5.49 18.00
C ILE A 32 6.15 -6.02 16.91
N VAL A 33 6.12 -5.47 15.70
CA VAL A 33 6.98 -5.90 14.60
C VAL A 33 8.45 -5.71 14.95
N ALA A 34 8.83 -4.57 15.51
CA ALA A 34 10.18 -4.31 15.97
C ALA A 34 10.63 -5.32 17.03
N ARG A 35 9.74 -5.73 17.96
CA ARG A 35 10.03 -6.75 18.96
C ARG A 35 10.17 -8.15 18.37
N LEU A 36 9.33 -8.51 17.40
CA LEU A 36 9.43 -9.78 16.67
C LEU A 36 10.78 -9.91 15.96
N ARG A 37 11.27 -8.83 15.38
CA ARG A 37 12.53 -8.79 14.63
C ARG A 37 13.77 -8.54 15.49
N ALA A 38 13.63 -8.10 16.74
CA ALA A 38 14.75 -7.85 17.65
C ALA A 38 15.55 -9.13 18.00
N PRO A 39 16.81 -9.00 18.46
CA PRO A 39 17.55 -10.12 19.06
C PRO A 39 16.74 -10.79 20.18
N GLY A 40 16.50 -12.11 20.06
CA GLY A 40 15.63 -12.85 20.97
C GLY A 40 14.14 -12.84 20.64
N GLY A 41 13.76 -12.16 19.56
CA GLY A 41 12.41 -12.23 18.99
C GLY A 41 12.16 -13.49 18.17
N CYS A 42 11.23 -13.44 17.22
CA CYS A 42 10.87 -14.58 16.38
C CYS A 42 11.98 -14.85 15.34
N PRO A 43 12.55 -16.07 15.27
CA PRO A 43 13.59 -16.38 14.29
C PRO A 43 13.12 -16.20 12.84
N TRP A 44 11.87 -16.57 12.53
CA TRP A 44 11.30 -16.43 11.19
C TRP A 44 11.16 -14.97 10.77
N ASP A 45 10.62 -14.11 11.64
CA ASP A 45 10.45 -12.68 11.36
C ASP A 45 11.78 -11.95 11.19
N ARG A 46 12.81 -12.37 11.92
CA ARG A 46 14.17 -11.80 11.82
C ARG A 46 14.86 -12.09 10.50
N GLU A 47 14.56 -13.21 9.87
CA GLU A 47 15.14 -13.62 8.60
C GLU A 47 14.46 -12.94 7.40
N GLN A 48 13.32 -12.26 7.60
CA GLN A 48 12.61 -11.62 6.52
C GLN A 48 13.38 -10.45 5.91
N THR A 49 13.30 -10.33 4.60
CA THR A 49 13.87 -9.28 3.77
C THR A 49 12.80 -8.64 2.90
N HIS A 50 13.09 -7.48 2.30
CA HIS A 50 12.19 -6.90 1.29
C HIS A 50 11.84 -7.90 0.18
N GLU A 51 12.79 -8.72 -0.23
CA GLU A 51 12.60 -9.70 -1.30
C GLU A 51 11.73 -10.88 -0.86
N SER A 52 11.95 -11.43 0.36
CA SER A 52 11.17 -12.57 0.83
C SER A 52 9.70 -12.21 1.05
N LEU A 53 9.40 -10.96 1.43
CA LEU A 53 8.05 -10.49 1.71
C LEU A 53 7.26 -10.05 0.46
N LYS A 54 7.86 -9.99 -0.73
CA LYS A 54 7.15 -9.61 -1.97
C LYS A 54 5.91 -10.47 -2.23
N ARG A 55 6.05 -11.78 -2.02
CA ARG A 55 4.94 -12.72 -2.23
C ARG A 55 3.80 -12.46 -1.26
N ASN A 56 4.11 -12.29 0.02
CA ASN A 56 3.11 -12.01 1.05
C ASN A 56 2.38 -10.68 0.75
N LEU A 57 3.12 -9.60 0.45
CA LEU A 57 2.52 -8.32 0.08
C LEU A 57 1.54 -8.43 -1.10
N LEU A 58 1.85 -9.27 -2.09
CA LEU A 58 0.97 -9.51 -3.23
C LEU A 58 -0.27 -10.32 -2.81
N GLU A 59 -0.10 -11.34 -1.97
CA GLU A 59 -1.16 -12.19 -1.42
C GLU A 59 -2.15 -11.34 -0.61
N GLU A 60 -1.70 -10.60 0.40
CA GLU A 60 -2.52 -9.67 1.19
C GLU A 60 -3.26 -8.63 0.32
N SER A 61 -2.59 -8.14 -0.74
CA SER A 61 -3.24 -7.20 -1.66
C SER A 61 -4.42 -7.84 -2.41
N TYR A 62 -4.34 -9.11 -2.78
CA TYR A 62 -5.44 -9.83 -3.42
C TYR A 62 -6.54 -10.19 -2.44
N GLU A 63 -6.22 -10.55 -1.20
CA GLU A 63 -7.19 -10.83 -0.15
C GLU A 63 -8.01 -9.59 0.20
N VAL A 64 -7.38 -8.41 0.27
CA VAL A 64 -8.11 -7.14 0.37
C VAL A 64 -9.08 -6.94 -0.80
N ILE A 65 -8.65 -7.21 -2.05
CA ILE A 65 -9.52 -7.06 -3.23
C ILE A 65 -10.69 -8.05 -3.14
N GLU A 66 -10.44 -9.30 -2.80
CA GLU A 66 -11.48 -10.33 -2.64
C GLU A 66 -12.49 -9.96 -1.54
N ALA A 67 -12.01 -9.46 -0.39
CA ALA A 67 -12.86 -8.98 0.70
C ALA A 67 -13.77 -7.81 0.29
N ILE A 68 -13.26 -6.90 -0.56
CA ILE A 68 -14.07 -5.82 -1.16
C ILE A 68 -15.16 -6.40 -2.07
N ASP A 69 -14.81 -7.34 -2.95
CA ASP A 69 -15.75 -7.95 -3.89
C ASP A 69 -16.84 -8.76 -3.17
N GLN A 70 -16.50 -9.41 -2.06
CA GLN A 70 -17.44 -10.11 -1.20
C GLN A 70 -18.37 -9.16 -0.42
N GLY A 71 -18.02 -7.89 -0.27
CA GLY A 71 -18.78 -6.93 0.51
C GLY A 71 -18.87 -7.27 2.00
N ASN A 72 -17.85 -7.94 2.56
CA ASN A 72 -17.81 -8.36 3.96
C ASN A 72 -16.89 -7.42 4.78
N PRO A 73 -17.45 -6.49 5.59
CA PRO A 73 -16.65 -5.52 6.33
C PRO A 73 -15.73 -6.14 7.39
N ALA A 74 -16.11 -7.30 7.95
CA ALA A 74 -15.29 -7.97 8.96
C ALA A 74 -14.02 -8.57 8.33
N VAL A 75 -14.15 -9.28 7.22
CA VAL A 75 -13.02 -9.81 6.46
C VAL A 75 -12.15 -8.65 5.93
N LEU A 76 -12.76 -7.61 5.34
CA LEU A 76 -11.99 -6.45 4.87
C LEU A 76 -11.18 -5.78 5.99
N SER A 77 -11.72 -5.74 7.22
CA SER A 77 -10.97 -5.18 8.36
C SER A 77 -9.76 -6.04 8.74
N GLU A 78 -9.86 -7.36 8.63
CA GLU A 78 -8.78 -8.31 8.86
C GLU A 78 -7.68 -8.15 7.82
N GLU A 79 -8.02 -8.23 6.53
CA GLU A 79 -7.06 -8.14 5.43
C GLU A 79 -6.35 -6.79 5.35
N LEU A 80 -7.03 -5.70 5.71
CA LEU A 80 -6.39 -4.38 5.85
C LEU A 80 -5.37 -4.37 7.00
N GLY A 81 -5.60 -5.13 8.06
CA GLY A 81 -4.64 -5.34 9.15
C GLY A 81 -3.38 -6.04 8.64
N ASP A 82 -3.53 -7.12 7.88
CA ASP A 82 -2.41 -7.89 7.33
C ASP A 82 -1.60 -7.06 6.31
N LEU A 83 -2.27 -6.25 5.51
CA LEU A 83 -1.58 -5.29 4.64
C LEU A 83 -0.78 -4.25 5.45
N LEU A 84 -1.28 -3.77 6.60
CA LEU A 84 -0.53 -2.87 7.50
C LEU A 84 0.69 -3.57 8.13
N VAL A 85 0.61 -4.88 8.42
CA VAL A 85 1.75 -5.69 8.87
C VAL A 85 2.86 -5.66 7.82
N GLN A 86 2.56 -5.83 6.54
CA GLN A 86 3.55 -5.74 5.45
C GLN A 86 4.25 -4.37 5.44
N VAL A 87 3.48 -3.28 5.60
CA VAL A 87 4.06 -1.92 5.67
C VAL A 87 5.00 -1.79 6.88
N ALA A 88 4.60 -2.31 8.05
CA ALA A 88 5.43 -2.27 9.26
C ALA A 88 6.73 -3.05 9.11
N PHE A 89 6.69 -4.27 8.54
CA PHE A 89 7.87 -5.08 8.27
C PHE A 89 8.84 -4.37 7.32
N HIS A 90 8.36 -3.86 6.20
CA HIS A 90 9.20 -3.15 5.24
C HIS A 90 9.85 -1.90 5.83
N ALA A 91 9.12 -1.16 6.69
CA ALA A 91 9.66 0.01 7.36
C ALA A 91 10.73 -0.35 8.40
N ASP A 92 10.54 -1.46 9.14
CA ASP A 92 11.51 -1.93 10.14
C ASP A 92 12.79 -2.47 9.49
N ILE A 93 12.67 -3.26 8.41
CA ILE A 93 13.80 -3.74 7.61
C ILE A 93 14.64 -2.57 7.07
N ALA A 94 13.98 -1.54 6.51
CA ALA A 94 14.66 -0.37 6.00
C ALA A 94 15.36 0.44 7.11
N LYS A 95 14.73 0.53 8.28
CA LYS A 95 15.32 1.16 9.47
C LYS A 95 16.57 0.41 9.95
N GLU A 96 16.57 -0.93 9.99
CA GLU A 96 17.74 -1.74 10.30
C GLU A 96 18.88 -1.50 9.30
N ALA A 97 18.57 -1.34 8.02
CA ALA A 97 19.54 -1.02 6.96
C ALA A 97 20.06 0.44 7.01
N GLY A 98 19.38 1.32 7.74
CA GLY A 98 19.71 2.75 7.79
C GLY A 98 19.23 3.55 6.57
N ASP A 99 18.31 3.01 5.77
CA ASP A 99 17.81 3.63 4.56
C ASP A 99 16.70 4.67 4.83
N PHE A 100 15.67 4.28 5.56
CA PHE A 100 14.56 5.12 6.01
C PHE A 100 13.79 4.42 7.14
N ASP A 101 12.90 5.14 7.81
CA ASP A 101 11.98 4.59 8.81
C ASP A 101 10.51 4.87 8.45
N LEU A 102 9.58 4.39 9.29
CA LEU A 102 8.15 4.65 9.12
C LEU A 102 7.82 6.15 9.14
N THR A 103 8.54 6.95 9.93
CA THR A 103 8.33 8.40 10.00
C THR A 103 8.59 9.05 8.65
N ASP A 104 9.60 8.58 7.92
CA ASP A 104 9.89 9.06 6.56
C ASP A 104 8.80 8.65 5.56
N VAL A 105 8.29 7.43 5.68
CA VAL A 105 7.15 6.94 4.86
C VAL A 105 5.93 7.83 5.10
N LEU A 106 5.55 8.02 6.36
CA LEU A 106 4.39 8.84 6.74
C LEU A 106 4.57 10.30 6.33
N ARG A 107 5.74 10.89 6.55
CA ARG A 107 6.03 12.26 6.14
C ARG A 107 5.87 12.45 4.64
N LYS A 108 6.40 11.51 3.84
CA LYS A 108 6.31 11.55 2.37
C LYS A 108 4.86 11.46 1.90
N ILE A 109 4.06 10.52 2.44
CA ILE A 109 2.67 10.36 1.99
C ILE A 109 1.80 11.51 2.48
N ASN A 110 1.89 11.94 3.74
CA ASN A 110 1.11 13.02 4.30
C ASN A 110 1.38 14.35 3.56
N SER A 111 2.65 14.69 3.36
CA SER A 111 3.03 15.90 2.60
C SER A 111 2.49 15.87 1.17
N LYS A 112 2.50 14.70 0.52
CA LYS A 112 1.94 14.50 -0.81
C LYS A 112 0.42 14.69 -0.83
N LEU A 113 -0.30 14.12 0.14
CA LEU A 113 -1.76 14.24 0.24
C LEU A 113 -2.19 15.70 0.48
N VAL A 114 -1.56 16.38 1.45
CA VAL A 114 -1.85 17.80 1.75
C VAL A 114 -1.61 18.67 0.52
N ARG A 115 -0.45 18.52 -0.13
CA ARG A 115 -0.10 19.33 -1.31
C ARG A 115 -1.04 19.09 -2.50
N ARG A 116 -1.51 17.86 -2.70
CA ARG A 116 -2.37 17.50 -3.84
C ARG A 116 -3.86 17.74 -3.61
N HIS A 117 -4.24 18.20 -2.42
CA HIS A 117 -5.62 18.58 -2.09
C HIS A 117 -5.71 20.03 -1.60
N PRO A 118 -5.28 21.03 -2.41
CA PRO A 118 -5.32 22.42 -1.98
C PRO A 118 -6.73 22.93 -1.71
N HIS A 119 -7.75 22.31 -2.30
CA HIS A 119 -9.16 22.60 -2.06
C HIS A 119 -9.66 22.15 -0.67
N VAL A 120 -8.87 21.34 0.07
CA VAL A 120 -9.17 20.89 1.43
C VAL A 120 -8.24 21.54 2.46
N PHE A 121 -6.96 21.70 2.11
CA PHE A 121 -5.90 22.09 3.06
C PHE A 121 -5.34 23.50 2.81
N ALA A 122 -5.81 24.20 1.76
CA ALA A 122 -5.39 25.57 1.42
C ALA A 122 -6.58 26.35 0.80
N ASP A 123 -6.29 27.44 0.08
CA ASP A 123 -7.29 28.33 -0.54
C ASP A 123 -7.78 27.84 -1.92
N GLY A 124 -7.48 26.61 -2.31
CA GLY A 124 -7.95 26.02 -3.55
C GLY A 124 -9.45 25.78 -3.53
N HIS A 125 -10.08 25.74 -4.72
CA HIS A 125 -11.49 25.41 -4.89
C HIS A 125 -11.65 24.26 -5.88
N ALA A 126 -12.68 23.44 -5.70
CA ALA A 126 -13.11 22.43 -6.65
C ALA A 126 -14.60 22.18 -6.45
N GLU A 127 -15.37 22.29 -7.52
CA GLU A 127 -16.84 22.18 -7.47
C GLU A 127 -17.30 20.72 -7.56
N ASP A 128 -16.54 19.87 -8.27
CA ASP A 128 -16.86 18.47 -8.47
C ASP A 128 -15.64 17.56 -8.49
N ALA A 129 -15.88 16.24 -8.49
CA ALA A 129 -14.83 15.22 -8.51
C ALA A 129 -13.96 15.28 -9.77
N ARG A 130 -14.50 15.70 -10.91
CA ARG A 130 -13.75 15.82 -12.17
C ARG A 130 -12.76 16.99 -12.12
N GLU A 131 -13.15 18.07 -11.46
CA GLU A 131 -12.25 19.21 -11.23
C GLU A 131 -11.11 18.82 -10.28
N VAL A 132 -11.41 18.08 -9.22
CA VAL A 132 -10.39 17.51 -8.32
C VAL A 132 -9.40 16.66 -9.11
N GLU A 133 -9.87 15.75 -9.98
CA GLU A 133 -9.01 14.88 -10.78
C GLU A 133 -8.12 15.70 -11.75
N ARG A 134 -8.67 16.71 -12.43
CA ARG A 134 -7.89 17.61 -13.30
C ARG A 134 -6.79 18.35 -12.53
N ASN A 135 -7.15 18.92 -11.38
CA ASN A 135 -6.22 19.66 -10.53
C ASN A 135 -5.11 18.73 -10.01
N TRP A 136 -5.46 17.52 -9.61
CA TRP A 136 -4.50 16.49 -9.19
C TRP A 136 -3.48 16.14 -10.29
N GLU A 137 -3.93 15.92 -11.52
CA GLU A 137 -3.03 15.62 -12.65
C GLU A 137 -2.14 16.81 -13.00
N GLN A 138 -2.66 18.06 -12.92
CA GLN A 138 -1.85 19.27 -13.11
C GLN A 138 -0.75 19.40 -12.05
N ILE A 139 -1.08 19.17 -10.78
CA ILE A 139 -0.10 19.20 -9.68
C ILE A 139 0.95 18.13 -9.88
N LYS A 140 0.55 16.89 -10.24
CA LYS A 140 1.50 15.81 -10.57
C LYS A 140 2.41 16.15 -11.75
N ALA A 141 1.88 16.81 -12.78
CA ALA A 141 2.66 17.24 -13.94
C ALA A 141 3.69 18.31 -13.55
N GLN A 142 3.29 19.25 -12.70
CA GLN A 142 4.17 20.28 -12.19
C GLN A 142 5.29 19.71 -11.31
N GLU A 143 4.96 18.80 -10.38
CA GLU A 143 5.94 18.09 -9.54
C GLU A 143 7.00 17.36 -10.37
N ARG A 144 6.57 16.74 -11.48
CA ARG A 144 7.49 16.05 -12.41
C ARG A 144 8.43 17.03 -13.11
N LYS A 145 7.90 18.15 -13.59
CA LYS A 145 8.73 19.23 -14.20
C LYS A 145 9.80 19.77 -13.25
N GLU A 146 9.40 20.01 -12.00
CA GLU A 146 10.31 20.51 -10.95
C GLU A 146 11.43 19.51 -10.63
N LYS A 147 11.16 18.21 -10.76
CA LYS A 147 12.16 17.16 -10.61
C LYS A 147 12.99 16.88 -11.87
N GLY A 148 12.71 17.57 -12.98
CA GLY A 148 13.34 17.33 -14.27
C GLY A 148 12.95 15.99 -14.90
N GLU A 149 11.85 15.38 -14.45
CA GLU A 149 11.33 14.11 -14.94
C GLU A 149 10.39 14.36 -16.14
N SER A 150 10.87 14.14 -17.36
CA SER A 150 10.00 14.04 -18.55
C SER A 150 9.63 12.58 -18.75
N LYS A 151 8.45 12.19 -18.27
CA LYS A 151 8.00 10.79 -18.40
C LYS A 151 6.89 10.66 -19.43
N SER A 152 7.01 9.62 -20.27
CA SER A 152 5.92 9.13 -21.10
C SER A 152 4.71 8.76 -20.20
N PRO A 153 3.44 8.90 -20.67
CA PRO A 153 2.26 8.47 -19.89
C PRO A 153 2.37 7.03 -19.38
N VAL A 154 3.00 6.14 -20.14
CA VAL A 154 3.17 4.72 -19.80
C VAL A 154 4.39 4.42 -18.93
N GLU A 155 5.25 5.41 -18.70
CA GLU A 155 6.45 5.22 -17.88
C GLU A 155 6.10 5.10 -16.39
N GLY A 156 6.78 4.18 -15.68
CA GLY A 156 6.53 3.93 -14.26
C GLY A 156 5.30 3.07 -13.99
N ILE A 157 4.83 2.29 -14.96
CA ILE A 157 3.97 1.14 -14.70
C ILE A 157 4.88 0.02 -14.20
N PRO A 158 4.60 -0.60 -13.02
CA PRO A 158 5.42 -1.68 -12.51
C PRO A 158 5.45 -2.87 -13.47
N VAL A 159 6.66 -3.33 -13.84
CA VAL A 159 6.82 -4.43 -14.79
C VAL A 159 6.43 -5.79 -14.23
N ASP A 160 6.40 -5.92 -12.91
CA ASP A 160 6.03 -7.15 -12.21
C ASP A 160 4.51 -7.31 -12.03
N MET A 161 3.70 -6.37 -12.57
CA MET A 161 2.24 -6.50 -12.55
C MET A 161 1.78 -7.68 -13.40
N PRO A 162 0.68 -8.38 -13.02
CA PRO A 162 0.01 -9.34 -13.89
C PRO A 162 -0.32 -8.72 -15.24
N ALA A 163 -0.10 -9.47 -16.33
CA ALA A 163 -0.13 -8.93 -17.70
C ALA A 163 -1.45 -8.19 -18.04
N LEU A 164 -2.60 -8.72 -17.59
CA LEU A 164 -3.90 -8.08 -17.84
C LEU A 164 -4.05 -6.77 -17.05
N ALA A 165 -3.63 -6.73 -15.79
CA ALA A 165 -3.65 -5.53 -14.98
C ALA A 165 -2.68 -4.46 -15.53
N TYR A 166 -1.52 -4.89 -16.00
CA TYR A 166 -0.55 -4.02 -16.70
C TYR A 166 -1.15 -3.41 -17.97
N ALA A 167 -1.79 -4.24 -18.81
CA ALA A 167 -2.43 -3.79 -20.03
C ALA A 167 -3.57 -2.81 -19.77
N GLN A 168 -4.42 -3.10 -18.78
CA GLN A 168 -5.51 -2.19 -18.38
C GLN A 168 -4.96 -0.85 -17.90
N LEU A 169 -4.00 -0.85 -16.99
CA LEU A 169 -3.40 0.38 -16.47
C LEU A 169 -2.70 1.19 -17.58
N MET A 170 -2.06 0.51 -18.54
CA MET A 170 -1.46 1.16 -19.70
C MET A 170 -2.53 1.86 -20.54
N GLN A 171 -3.63 1.18 -20.87
CA GLN A 171 -4.74 1.74 -21.65
C GLN A 171 -5.36 2.94 -20.93
N ASP A 172 -5.63 2.84 -19.63
CA ASP A 172 -6.19 3.94 -18.83
C ASP A 172 -5.29 5.18 -18.86
N ARG A 173 -3.97 5.00 -18.79
CA ARG A 173 -3.01 6.12 -18.82
C ARG A 173 -2.90 6.76 -20.20
N VAL A 174 -2.93 5.94 -21.24
CA VAL A 174 -2.86 6.39 -22.63
C VAL A 174 -4.16 7.11 -23.02
N GLY A 175 -5.32 6.59 -22.60
CA GLY A 175 -6.62 7.24 -22.77
C GLY A 175 -6.64 8.63 -22.10
N LYS A 176 -6.20 8.74 -20.84
CA LYS A 176 -6.06 10.03 -20.15
C LYS A 176 -5.10 11.01 -20.83
N ALA A 177 -4.17 10.52 -21.64
CA ALA A 177 -3.26 11.34 -22.45
C ALA A 177 -3.83 11.71 -23.83
N GLY A 178 -5.08 11.34 -24.13
CA GLY A 178 -5.79 11.68 -25.37
C GLY A 178 -5.62 10.66 -26.50
N PHE A 179 -5.11 9.45 -26.21
CA PHE A 179 -5.03 8.34 -27.16
C PHE A 179 -6.19 7.35 -26.92
N GLU A 180 -7.39 7.84 -27.06
CA GLU A 180 -8.62 7.05 -26.90
C GLU A 180 -9.47 7.18 -28.15
N TRP A 181 -10.23 6.15 -28.46
CA TRP A 181 -11.20 6.15 -29.54
C TRP A 181 -12.51 6.78 -29.05
N ASP A 182 -13.14 7.64 -29.85
CA ASP A 182 -14.41 8.27 -29.50
C ASP A 182 -15.52 7.23 -29.28
N ASP A 183 -15.44 6.10 -30.00
CA ASP A 183 -16.35 4.98 -29.87
C ASP A 183 -15.72 3.65 -30.36
N ILE A 184 -16.47 2.55 -30.21
CA ILE A 184 -16.02 1.21 -30.59
C ILE A 184 -15.82 1.05 -32.10
N SER A 185 -16.46 1.86 -32.96
CA SER A 185 -16.29 1.75 -34.40
C SER A 185 -14.87 2.05 -34.83
N GLY A 186 -14.20 3.01 -34.21
CA GLY A 186 -12.79 3.30 -34.47
C GLY A 186 -11.86 2.14 -34.18
N VAL A 187 -12.23 1.23 -33.25
CA VAL A 187 -11.48 0.02 -32.95
C VAL A 187 -11.76 -1.10 -33.95
N LEU A 188 -13.01 -1.21 -34.41
CA LEU A 188 -13.43 -2.28 -35.34
C LEU A 188 -13.00 -2.04 -36.78
N ASP A 189 -12.72 -0.80 -37.17
CA ASP A 189 -12.30 -0.41 -38.51
C ASP A 189 -10.80 -0.64 -38.79
N LYS A 190 -10.05 -1.21 -37.83
CA LYS A 190 -8.63 -1.59 -37.93
C LYS A 190 -8.41 -3.07 -37.97
#